data_d05ba178aa83a80673d7876d180307eb
#
_entry.id   d05ba178aa83a80673d7876d180307eb
#
_cell.length_a   1.000
_cell.length_b   1.000
_cell.length_c   1.000
_cell.angle_alpha   90.00
_cell.angle_beta   90.00
_cell.angle_gamma   90.00
#
_symmetry.space_group_name_H-M   'P 1'
#
loop_
_entity.id
_entity.type
_entity.pdbx_description
1 polymer ?
#
loop_
_entity_poly.entity_id
_entity_poly.type
_entity_poly.pdbx_seq_one_letter_code
_entity_poly.pdbx_strand_id
1 'polypeptide(L)'
;MTMMKRFLPLVVSLLGGLPLFAQVALEECVTLAQENYPLIRKYGLLAQVEEIDLSEINKSWLPQVSLYGQGTAQNETPSLPESLARVIDQAGMDMKGVDEWQYKAGVDIRQNVWDGGESKAQKNTARAERAERQAALDVQLYAVRERVEDLFFAILLLDEQMAQTRNMLTLLENNLDKLRAMLRHGTAMQSDVDMVEAQCLSVKQQLIQAERSSKSYREVLGLFTGKQLAGQELLKPDSSIPHDLAPNRPELRYFEAQAQVNEAKKASVAASTMPRISLFAQAYYGYPGFDYFESMMGRDPSVNLLAGVKVSWNLDAFYHKKNENRKLRLASDNIAVERDVFLFNTNLKTRSQLNRIDELRAVMQENKRIVELRERVRKAAESQLDNGVIDATDLLAKLTEEKQARLTASYHEIQLLQGIYRLKYTLNR
;
A
#
# COMPACT_ATOMS: atom_id res chain seq x y z
N MET A 1 -62.05 7.75 -35.80
CA MET A 1 -62.65 6.42 -35.52
C MET A 1 -61.49 5.55 -35.04
N THR A 2 -61.31 5.10 -33.93
CA THR A 2 -61.89 4.91 -32.64
C THR A 2 -60.72 4.46 -31.73
N MET A 3 -60.46 5.18 -30.67
CA MET A 3 -59.55 4.82 -29.60
C MET A 3 -59.96 3.50 -28.96
N MET A 4 -58.98 2.65 -28.62
CA MET A 4 -59.19 1.61 -27.62
C MET A 4 -58.00 1.58 -26.68
N LYS A 5 -58.15 2.23 -25.51
CA LYS A 5 -57.26 2.19 -24.35
C LYS A 5 -57.35 0.80 -23.74
N ARG A 6 -56.22 0.06 -23.66
CA ARG A 6 -56.11 -1.11 -22.79
C ARG A 6 -55.40 -0.72 -21.49
N PHE A 7 -56.16 -0.67 -20.42
CA PHE A 7 -55.66 -0.65 -19.03
C PHE A 7 -55.02 -1.99 -18.70
N LEU A 8 -53.77 -1.96 -18.27
CA LEU A 8 -53.07 -3.09 -17.66
C LEU A 8 -53.02 -2.82 -16.14
N PRO A 9 -53.53 -3.70 -15.27
CA PRO A 9 -53.44 -3.50 -13.84
C PRO A 9 -52.02 -3.76 -13.35
N LEU A 10 -51.45 -2.79 -12.65
CA LEU A 10 -50.20 -2.83 -11.94
C LEU A 10 -50.37 -3.73 -10.71
N VAL A 11 -49.96 -5.00 -10.79
CA VAL A 11 -49.80 -5.86 -9.62
C VAL A 11 -48.53 -5.47 -8.90
N VAL A 12 -48.68 -4.64 -7.88
CA VAL A 12 -47.63 -4.35 -6.89
C VAL A 12 -47.53 -5.59 -5.99
N SER A 13 -46.61 -6.49 -6.30
CA SER A 13 -46.19 -7.56 -5.38
C SER A 13 -45.39 -6.96 -4.23
N LEU A 14 -46.03 -6.76 -3.10
CA LEU A 14 -45.42 -6.50 -1.80
C LEU A 14 -44.67 -7.79 -1.39
N LEU A 15 -43.48 -8.02 -1.89
CA LEU A 15 -42.52 -8.94 -1.29
C LEU A 15 -42.01 -8.28 -0.01
N GLY A 16 -42.64 -8.63 1.11
CA GLY A 16 -42.16 -8.35 2.43
C GLY A 16 -40.76 -8.93 2.55
N GLY A 17 -39.76 -8.08 2.48
CA GLY A 17 -38.36 -8.43 2.76
C GLY A 17 -38.24 -8.87 4.22
N LEU A 18 -38.21 -10.18 4.43
CA LEU A 18 -37.64 -10.72 5.65
C LEU A 18 -36.23 -10.09 5.76
N PRO A 19 -35.82 -9.58 6.92
CA PRO A 19 -34.42 -9.19 7.10
C PRO A 19 -33.58 -10.46 6.93
N LEU A 20 -33.02 -10.67 5.73
CA LEU A 20 -31.89 -11.56 5.59
C LEU A 20 -30.83 -10.96 6.55
N PHE A 21 -30.59 -11.63 7.65
CA PHE A 21 -29.39 -11.37 8.45
C PHE A 21 -28.22 -11.57 7.49
N ALA A 22 -27.71 -10.49 6.97
CA ALA A 22 -26.57 -10.54 6.04
C ALA A 22 -25.39 -11.07 6.84
N GLN A 23 -25.10 -12.35 6.63
CA GLN A 23 -23.90 -12.97 7.18
C GLN A 23 -22.71 -12.39 6.44
N VAL A 24 -21.70 -11.95 7.17
CA VAL A 24 -20.52 -11.27 6.60
C VAL A 24 -19.39 -12.27 6.47
N ALA A 25 -18.91 -12.45 5.24
CA ALA A 25 -17.78 -13.32 4.94
C ALA A 25 -16.45 -12.54 5.09
N LEU A 26 -15.39 -13.25 5.47
CA LEU A 26 -14.04 -12.67 5.63
C LEU A 26 -13.52 -12.04 4.33
N GLU A 27 -13.66 -12.74 3.20
CA GLU A 27 -13.16 -12.24 1.90
C GLU A 27 -13.90 -10.98 1.44
N GLU A 28 -15.19 -10.85 1.79
CA GLU A 28 -15.94 -9.61 1.56
C GLU A 28 -15.36 -8.46 2.39
N CYS A 29 -15.06 -8.68 3.66
CA CYS A 29 -14.43 -7.69 4.52
C CYS A 29 -13.07 -7.25 3.99
N VAL A 30 -12.26 -8.18 3.51
CA VAL A 30 -10.93 -7.90 2.93
C VAL A 30 -11.06 -7.04 1.67
N THR A 31 -11.95 -7.41 0.75
CA THR A 31 -12.17 -6.67 -0.51
C THR A 31 -12.63 -5.24 -0.23
N LEU A 32 -13.66 -5.09 0.60
CA LEU A 32 -14.19 -3.78 0.97
C LEU A 32 -13.15 -2.92 1.70
N ALA A 33 -12.33 -3.53 2.56
CA ALA A 33 -11.28 -2.80 3.28
C ALA A 33 -10.20 -2.31 2.32
N GLN A 34 -9.79 -3.10 1.35
CA GLN A 34 -8.82 -2.67 0.33
C GLN A 34 -9.37 -1.52 -0.53
N GLU A 35 -10.64 -1.58 -0.93
CA GLU A 35 -11.30 -0.53 -1.72
C GLU A 35 -11.54 0.76 -0.93
N ASN A 36 -11.87 0.66 0.36
CA ASN A 36 -12.18 1.81 1.21
C ASN A 36 -10.94 2.45 1.84
N TYR A 37 -9.82 1.73 1.89
CA TYR A 37 -8.62 2.23 2.55
C TYR A 37 -8.04 3.45 1.82
N PRO A 38 -7.71 4.55 2.52
CA PRO A 38 -7.32 5.81 1.87
C PRO A 38 -6.14 5.72 0.89
N LEU A 39 -5.27 4.70 1.03
CA LEU A 39 -4.16 4.47 0.11
C LEU A 39 -4.59 4.21 -1.33
N ILE A 40 -5.81 3.71 -1.58
CA ILE A 40 -6.33 3.45 -2.93
C ILE A 40 -6.28 4.71 -3.81
N ARG A 41 -6.44 5.90 -3.21
CA ARG A 41 -6.39 7.18 -3.93
C ARG A 41 -5.02 7.47 -4.53
N LYS A 42 -3.95 6.85 -4.01
CA LYS A 42 -2.59 7.03 -4.54
C LYS A 42 -2.42 6.52 -5.97
N TYR A 43 -3.22 5.53 -6.42
CA TYR A 43 -3.16 5.08 -7.82
C TYR A 43 -3.46 6.22 -8.80
N GLY A 44 -4.50 7.01 -8.52
CA GLY A 44 -4.84 8.17 -9.34
C GLY A 44 -3.76 9.24 -9.33
N LEU A 45 -3.12 9.48 -8.16
CA LEU A 45 -2.02 10.44 -8.05
C LEU A 45 -0.77 9.97 -8.80
N LEU A 46 -0.43 8.68 -8.75
CA LEU A 46 0.70 8.12 -9.49
C LEU A 46 0.50 8.24 -11.01
N ALA A 47 -0.74 8.06 -11.50
CA ALA A 47 -1.06 8.24 -12.91
C ALA A 47 -0.90 9.72 -13.35
N GLN A 48 -1.35 10.67 -12.53
CA GLN A 48 -1.19 12.09 -12.79
C GLN A 48 0.30 12.52 -12.78
N VAL A 49 1.10 12.00 -11.85
CA VAL A 49 2.54 12.27 -11.81
C VAL A 49 3.22 11.76 -13.08
N GLU A 50 2.91 10.54 -13.54
CA GLU A 50 3.45 10.03 -14.81
C GLU A 50 3.09 10.92 -16.00
N GLU A 51 1.83 11.35 -16.10
CA GLU A 51 1.37 12.23 -17.16
C GLU A 51 2.16 13.55 -17.17
N ILE A 52 2.39 14.14 -15.98
CA ILE A 52 3.19 15.36 -15.85
C ILE A 52 4.64 15.10 -16.24
N ASP A 53 5.27 14.02 -15.75
CA ASP A 53 6.66 13.67 -16.07
C ASP A 53 6.85 13.47 -17.57
N LEU A 54 5.91 12.75 -18.23
CA LEU A 54 5.95 12.57 -19.70
C LEU A 54 5.73 13.87 -20.46
N SER A 55 4.86 14.77 -19.95
CA SER A 55 4.64 16.08 -20.51
C SER A 55 5.91 16.95 -20.41
N GLU A 56 6.58 16.95 -19.25
CA GLU A 56 7.83 17.71 -19.07
C GLU A 56 8.94 17.19 -19.99
N ILE A 57 9.08 15.88 -20.16
CA ILE A 57 10.04 15.30 -21.12
C ILE A 57 9.69 15.73 -22.55
N ASN A 58 8.40 15.78 -22.91
CA ASN A 58 7.97 16.26 -24.22
C ASN A 58 8.30 17.73 -24.47
N LYS A 59 8.24 18.58 -23.44
CA LYS A 59 8.58 20.01 -23.55
C LYS A 59 10.05 20.25 -23.87
N SER A 60 10.94 19.28 -23.64
CA SER A 60 12.35 19.37 -24.01
C SER A 60 12.56 19.54 -25.54
N TRP A 61 11.54 19.21 -26.35
CA TRP A 61 11.54 19.40 -27.80
C TRP A 61 11.01 20.76 -28.27
N LEU A 62 10.45 21.56 -27.35
CA LEU A 62 10.02 22.92 -27.65
C LEU A 62 11.22 23.87 -27.75
N PRO A 63 11.14 24.94 -28.55
CA PRO A 63 12.17 25.97 -28.57
C PRO A 63 12.37 26.54 -27.17
N GLN A 64 13.61 26.49 -26.68
CA GLN A 64 14.03 27.11 -25.44
C GLN A 64 14.47 28.52 -25.76
N VAL A 65 13.77 29.51 -25.19
CA VAL A 65 14.03 30.93 -25.41
C VAL A 65 14.60 31.53 -24.12
N SER A 66 15.73 32.17 -24.20
CA SER A 66 16.35 32.90 -23.09
C SER A 66 16.68 34.32 -23.49
N LEU A 67 16.40 35.25 -22.58
CA LEU A 67 16.81 36.65 -22.70
C LEU A 67 18.08 36.83 -21.88
N TYR A 68 19.02 37.59 -22.41
CA TYR A 68 20.26 37.91 -21.70
C TYR A 68 20.70 39.34 -21.91
N GLY A 69 21.42 39.88 -20.93
CA GLY A 69 22.17 41.13 -21.02
C GLY A 69 23.61 40.85 -20.56
N GLN A 70 24.58 41.33 -21.27
CA GLN A 70 25.99 41.15 -20.95
C GLN A 70 26.74 42.47 -21.11
N GLY A 71 27.57 42.82 -20.13
CA GLY A 71 28.58 43.87 -20.22
C GLY A 71 29.94 43.23 -19.94
N THR A 72 30.93 43.52 -20.76
CA THR A 72 32.30 43.04 -20.62
C THR A 72 33.31 44.15 -20.75
N ALA A 73 34.37 44.09 -19.94
CA ALA A 73 35.56 44.91 -20.08
C ALA A 73 36.73 44.00 -20.49
N GLN A 74 37.48 44.41 -21.50
CA GLN A 74 38.62 43.65 -22.02
C GLN A 74 39.89 44.52 -21.98
N ASN A 75 41.02 43.92 -21.66
CA ASN A 75 42.32 44.60 -21.65
C ASN A 75 42.94 44.73 -23.06
N GLU A 76 42.48 43.91 -23.99
CA GLU A 76 42.93 43.92 -25.39
C GLU A 76 41.72 43.74 -26.30
N THR A 77 41.64 44.57 -27.33
CA THR A 77 40.54 44.55 -28.33
C THR A 77 41.12 44.51 -29.71
N PRO A 78 40.37 43.97 -30.72
CA PRO A 78 40.79 43.98 -32.09
C PRO A 78 41.04 45.39 -32.58
N SER A 79 42.29 45.62 -33.01
CA SER A 79 42.77 46.90 -33.58
C SER A 79 43.56 46.64 -34.85
N LEU A 80 43.67 47.67 -35.69
CA LEU A 80 44.51 47.59 -36.90
C LEU A 80 45.99 47.66 -36.55
N PRO A 81 46.88 46.95 -37.31
CA PRO A 81 48.30 47.19 -37.26
C PRO A 81 48.63 48.66 -37.54
N GLU A 82 49.59 49.24 -36.80
CA GLU A 82 49.93 50.66 -36.89
C GLU A 82 50.23 51.15 -38.32
N SER A 83 50.83 50.28 -39.18
CA SER A 83 51.10 50.58 -40.58
C SER A 83 49.85 50.80 -41.39
N LEU A 84 48.83 50.00 -41.15
CA LEU A 84 47.53 50.06 -41.87
C LEU A 84 46.68 51.17 -41.29
N ALA A 85 46.69 51.40 -39.98
CA ALA A 85 46.00 52.50 -39.33
C ALA A 85 46.47 53.85 -39.88
N ARG A 86 47.76 54.07 -40.10
CA ARG A 86 48.30 55.30 -40.68
C ARG A 86 47.86 55.57 -42.13
N VAL A 87 47.75 54.51 -42.94
CA VAL A 87 47.27 54.62 -44.33
C VAL A 87 45.78 55.02 -44.37
N ILE A 88 44.97 54.45 -43.50
CA ILE A 88 43.56 54.71 -43.38
C ILE A 88 43.27 56.15 -42.85
N ASP A 89 44.08 56.56 -41.88
CA ASP A 89 44.01 57.96 -41.36
C ASP A 89 44.39 58.99 -42.41
N GLN A 90 45.44 58.68 -43.26
CA GLN A 90 45.76 59.56 -44.39
C GLN A 90 44.67 59.61 -45.48
N ALA A 91 43.81 58.58 -45.57
CA ALA A 91 42.62 58.53 -46.42
C ALA A 91 41.41 59.25 -45.82
N GLY A 92 41.55 59.85 -44.64
CA GLY A 92 40.48 60.60 -43.94
C GLY A 92 39.45 59.74 -43.23
N MET A 93 39.76 58.46 -42.96
CA MET A 93 38.90 57.54 -42.23
C MET A 93 39.45 57.32 -40.81
N ASP A 94 38.67 57.62 -39.77
CA ASP A 94 39.07 57.45 -38.35
C ASP A 94 38.67 56.04 -37.91
N MET A 95 39.67 55.14 -37.75
CA MET A 95 39.44 53.79 -37.23
C MET A 95 40.06 53.69 -35.82
N LYS A 96 39.20 53.78 -34.80
CA LYS A 96 39.61 53.79 -33.38
C LYS A 96 39.82 52.41 -32.78
N GLY A 97 39.58 51.37 -33.53
CA GLY A 97 39.51 49.99 -32.97
C GLY A 97 38.22 49.74 -32.16
N VAL A 98 38.05 48.48 -31.76
CA VAL A 98 36.90 48.09 -30.88
C VAL A 98 37.15 48.59 -29.45
N ASP A 99 36.14 49.11 -28.82
CA ASP A 99 36.23 49.61 -27.43
C ASP A 99 36.51 48.49 -26.43
N GLU A 100 37.22 48.78 -25.35
CA GLU A 100 37.47 47.91 -24.21
C GLU A 100 36.15 47.53 -23.49
N TRP A 101 35.18 48.43 -23.48
CA TRP A 101 33.86 48.23 -22.91
C TRP A 101 32.88 47.79 -24.00
N GLN A 102 32.32 46.56 -23.79
CA GLN A 102 31.39 45.95 -24.73
C GLN A 102 30.11 45.58 -24.02
N TYR A 103 29.00 45.73 -24.70
CA TYR A 103 27.70 45.40 -24.16
C TYR A 103 26.77 44.83 -25.21
N LYS A 104 25.92 43.88 -24.80
CA LYS A 104 24.87 43.32 -25.67
C LYS A 104 23.69 42.88 -24.84
N ALA A 105 22.50 43.05 -25.39
CA ALA A 105 21.26 42.50 -24.87
C ALA A 105 20.57 41.74 -26.01
N GLY A 106 20.08 40.56 -25.73
CA GLY A 106 19.58 39.72 -26.81
C GLY A 106 18.72 38.53 -26.38
N VAL A 107 18.37 37.75 -27.39
CA VAL A 107 17.54 36.56 -27.28
C VAL A 107 18.33 35.38 -27.86
N ASP A 108 18.47 34.34 -27.07
CA ASP A 108 18.97 33.05 -27.54
C ASP A 108 17.81 32.05 -27.66
N ILE A 109 17.69 31.42 -28.83
CA ILE A 109 16.71 30.37 -29.09
C ILE A 109 17.49 29.11 -29.37
N ARG A 110 17.15 28.03 -28.68
CA ARG A 110 17.72 26.71 -28.92
C ARG A 110 16.60 25.68 -29.03
N GLN A 111 16.68 24.83 -30.04
CA GLN A 111 15.73 23.72 -30.21
C GLN A 111 16.46 22.42 -30.46
N ASN A 112 16.17 21.40 -29.67
CA ASN A 112 16.66 20.06 -29.91
C ASN A 112 15.96 19.47 -31.16
N VAL A 113 16.76 18.90 -32.05
CA VAL A 113 16.30 18.15 -33.26
C VAL A 113 16.52 16.68 -33.04
N TRP A 114 17.63 16.33 -32.41
CA TRP A 114 17.96 14.96 -32.05
C TRP A 114 18.80 14.94 -30.76
N ASP A 115 18.33 14.18 -29.77
CA ASP A 115 18.93 14.14 -28.44
C ASP A 115 19.68 12.83 -28.13
N GLY A 116 20.00 12.02 -29.17
CA GLY A 116 20.64 10.73 -29.00
C GLY A 116 19.75 9.66 -28.39
N GLY A 117 18.44 9.88 -28.31
CA GLY A 117 17.47 8.97 -27.68
C GLY A 117 17.26 9.20 -26.19
N GLU A 118 17.80 10.28 -25.62
CA GLU A 118 17.70 10.61 -24.19
C GLU A 118 16.23 10.76 -23.74
N SER A 119 15.42 11.54 -24.47
CA SER A 119 13.99 11.71 -24.14
C SER A 119 13.23 10.38 -24.17
N LYS A 120 13.56 9.48 -25.10
CA LYS A 120 12.95 8.14 -25.15
C LYS A 120 13.35 7.31 -23.94
N ALA A 121 14.62 7.34 -23.56
CA ALA A 121 15.13 6.63 -22.39
C ALA A 121 14.51 7.17 -21.09
N GLN A 122 14.43 8.50 -20.96
CA GLN A 122 13.77 9.14 -19.80
C GLN A 122 12.29 8.76 -19.68
N LYS A 123 11.53 8.75 -20.79
CA LYS A 123 10.13 8.29 -20.81
C LYS A 123 9.99 6.83 -20.36
N ASN A 124 10.89 5.97 -20.82
CA ASN A 124 10.88 4.56 -20.41
C ASN A 124 11.21 4.41 -18.92
N THR A 125 12.16 5.20 -18.41
CA THR A 125 12.50 5.23 -16.98
C THR A 125 11.33 5.73 -16.13
N ALA A 126 10.66 6.84 -16.54
CA ALA A 126 9.50 7.37 -15.83
C ALA A 126 8.35 6.34 -15.76
N ARG A 127 8.10 5.61 -16.85
CA ARG A 127 7.10 4.53 -16.87
C ARG A 127 7.48 3.37 -15.96
N ALA A 128 8.74 2.95 -15.96
CA ALA A 128 9.24 1.89 -15.11
C ALA A 128 9.16 2.29 -13.62
N GLU A 129 9.53 3.52 -13.27
CA GLU A 129 9.42 4.06 -11.91
C GLU A 129 7.96 4.17 -11.44
N ARG A 130 7.03 4.53 -12.33
CA ARG A 130 5.61 4.46 -12.00
C ARG A 130 5.17 3.03 -11.70
N ALA A 131 5.56 2.05 -12.53
CA ALA A 131 5.23 0.65 -12.30
C ALA A 131 5.80 0.13 -10.97
N GLU A 132 7.03 0.52 -10.61
CA GLU A 132 7.64 0.24 -9.32
C GLU A 132 6.83 0.83 -8.16
N ARG A 133 6.49 2.12 -8.22
CA ARG A 133 5.68 2.80 -7.18
C ARG A 133 4.29 2.16 -7.04
N GLN A 134 3.70 1.72 -8.15
CA GLN A 134 2.42 1.00 -8.14
C GLN A 134 2.57 -0.37 -7.44
N ALA A 135 3.60 -1.14 -7.78
CA ALA A 135 3.86 -2.42 -7.12
C ALA A 135 4.17 -2.26 -5.62
N ALA A 136 4.89 -1.19 -5.23
CA ALA A 136 5.11 -0.85 -3.82
C ALA A 136 3.79 -0.51 -3.09
N LEU A 137 2.85 0.15 -3.77
CA LEU A 137 1.52 0.44 -3.24
C LEU A 137 0.69 -0.84 -3.09
N ASP A 138 0.79 -1.78 -4.04
CA ASP A 138 0.14 -3.10 -3.96
C ASP A 138 0.61 -3.87 -2.71
N VAL A 139 1.91 -3.83 -2.39
CA VAL A 139 2.46 -4.41 -1.15
C VAL A 139 1.86 -3.76 0.10
N GLN A 140 1.74 -2.42 0.12
CA GLN A 140 1.15 -1.71 1.27
C GLN A 140 -0.34 -2.02 1.44
N LEU A 141 -1.11 -2.11 0.35
CA LEU A 141 -2.53 -2.47 0.38
C LEU A 141 -2.73 -3.94 0.78
N TYR A 142 -1.80 -4.81 0.38
CA TYR A 142 -1.86 -6.21 0.77
C TYR A 142 -1.73 -6.40 2.30
N ALA A 143 -0.94 -5.56 2.97
CA ALA A 143 -0.82 -5.59 4.43
C ALA A 143 -2.13 -5.23 5.17
N VAL A 144 -3.10 -4.57 4.50
CA VAL A 144 -4.44 -4.29 5.06
C VAL A 144 -5.20 -5.60 5.29
N ARG A 145 -5.01 -6.61 4.45
CA ARG A 145 -5.64 -7.93 4.57
C ARG A 145 -5.34 -8.56 5.94
N GLU A 146 -4.08 -8.57 6.37
CA GLU A 146 -3.67 -9.16 7.65
C GLU A 146 -4.41 -8.51 8.84
N ARG A 147 -4.54 -7.18 8.82
CA ARG A 147 -5.25 -6.43 9.88
C ARG A 147 -6.73 -6.76 9.92
N VAL A 148 -7.36 -6.90 8.76
CA VAL A 148 -8.78 -7.27 8.64
C VAL A 148 -8.98 -8.70 9.14
N GLU A 149 -8.13 -9.64 8.73
CA GLU A 149 -8.16 -11.02 9.17
C GLU A 149 -8.01 -11.13 10.70
N ASP A 150 -7.06 -10.43 11.31
CA ASP A 150 -6.85 -10.44 12.77
C ASP A 150 -8.07 -9.89 13.52
N LEU A 151 -8.69 -8.80 13.06
CA LEU A 151 -9.92 -8.26 13.65
C LEU A 151 -11.09 -9.23 13.50
N PHE A 152 -11.24 -9.85 12.33
CA PHE A 152 -12.32 -10.78 12.05
C PHE A 152 -12.24 -12.02 12.96
N PHE A 153 -11.07 -12.63 13.10
CA PHE A 153 -10.87 -13.78 13.99
C PHE A 153 -10.98 -13.41 15.47
N ALA A 154 -10.56 -12.21 15.87
CA ALA A 154 -10.78 -11.73 17.23
C ALA A 154 -12.27 -11.58 17.56
N ILE A 155 -13.09 -11.09 16.61
CA ILE A 155 -14.54 -11.01 16.79
C ILE A 155 -15.15 -12.42 16.88
N LEU A 156 -14.77 -13.35 15.99
CA LEU A 156 -15.25 -14.73 16.04
C LEU A 156 -14.94 -15.39 17.40
N LEU A 157 -13.74 -15.18 17.92
CA LEU A 157 -13.35 -15.70 19.25
C LEU A 157 -14.21 -15.12 20.37
N LEU A 158 -14.47 -13.81 20.34
CA LEU A 158 -15.32 -13.14 21.33
C LEU A 158 -16.77 -13.62 21.25
N ASP A 159 -17.29 -13.84 20.02
CA ASP A 159 -18.64 -14.34 19.82
C ASP A 159 -18.81 -15.75 20.41
N GLU A 160 -17.83 -16.64 20.20
CA GLU A 160 -17.80 -17.98 20.84
C GLU A 160 -17.67 -17.86 22.37
N GLN A 161 -16.82 -16.99 22.88
CA GLN A 161 -16.68 -16.75 24.31
C GLN A 161 -17.99 -16.25 24.92
N MET A 162 -18.69 -15.33 24.26
CA MET A 162 -20.02 -14.84 24.71
C MET A 162 -21.04 -15.97 24.74
N ALA A 163 -21.09 -16.82 23.69
CA ALA A 163 -22.00 -17.94 23.64
C ALA A 163 -21.77 -18.93 24.82
N GLN A 164 -20.52 -19.33 25.07
CA GLN A 164 -20.19 -20.21 26.17
C GLN A 164 -20.46 -19.56 27.55
N THR A 165 -20.21 -18.24 27.66
CA THR A 165 -20.47 -17.50 28.92
C THR A 165 -21.96 -17.36 29.18
N ARG A 166 -22.81 -17.14 28.16
CA ARG A 166 -24.28 -17.14 28.31
C ARG A 166 -24.81 -18.52 28.74
N ASN A 167 -24.31 -19.61 28.12
CA ASN A 167 -24.68 -20.97 28.52
C ASN A 167 -24.33 -21.24 29.99
N MET A 168 -23.14 -20.83 30.44
CA MET A 168 -22.74 -20.98 31.83
C MET A 168 -23.62 -20.15 32.75
N LEU A 169 -23.96 -18.92 32.38
CA LEU A 169 -24.84 -18.07 33.21
C LEU A 169 -26.22 -18.70 33.39
N THR A 170 -26.82 -19.22 32.30
CA THR A 170 -28.10 -19.95 32.37
C THR A 170 -28.04 -21.17 33.27
N LEU A 171 -26.95 -21.97 33.22
CA LEU A 171 -26.79 -23.11 34.14
C LEU A 171 -26.66 -22.67 35.58
N LEU A 172 -25.91 -21.61 35.85
CA LEU A 172 -25.77 -21.07 37.23
C LEU A 172 -27.06 -20.49 37.76
N GLU A 173 -27.84 -19.76 36.96
CA GLU A 173 -29.15 -19.20 37.32
C GLU A 173 -30.13 -20.33 37.68
N ASN A 174 -30.20 -21.41 36.88
CA ASN A 174 -31.03 -22.57 37.15
C ASN A 174 -30.62 -23.26 38.53
N ASN A 175 -29.31 -23.38 38.77
CA ASN A 175 -28.82 -23.95 40.03
C ASN A 175 -29.08 -23.02 41.23
N LEU A 176 -28.97 -21.71 41.04
CA LEU A 176 -29.29 -20.70 42.06
C LEU A 176 -30.76 -20.81 42.50
N ASP A 177 -31.68 -20.95 41.53
CA ASP A 177 -33.12 -21.11 41.82
C ASP A 177 -33.41 -22.41 42.58
N LYS A 178 -32.74 -23.53 42.27
CA LYS A 178 -32.82 -24.76 43.00
C LYS A 178 -32.31 -24.57 44.46
N LEU A 179 -31.14 -24.00 44.63
CA LEU A 179 -30.54 -23.75 45.96
C LEU A 179 -31.43 -22.83 46.82
N ARG A 180 -32.05 -21.80 46.23
CA ARG A 180 -33.02 -20.94 46.92
C ARG A 180 -34.26 -21.73 47.36
N ALA A 181 -34.73 -22.70 46.58
CA ALA A 181 -35.80 -23.59 46.99
C ALA A 181 -35.36 -24.54 48.12
N MET A 182 -34.17 -25.14 48.03
CA MET A 182 -33.60 -25.99 49.09
C MET A 182 -33.37 -25.22 50.37
N LEU A 183 -32.94 -23.98 50.34
CA LEU A 183 -32.80 -23.09 51.51
C LEU A 183 -34.15 -22.86 52.21
N ARG A 184 -35.23 -22.62 51.45
CA ARG A 184 -36.60 -22.48 52.01
C ARG A 184 -37.07 -23.74 52.70
N HIS A 185 -36.61 -24.92 52.29
CA HIS A 185 -36.92 -26.21 52.90
C HIS A 185 -35.91 -26.63 53.99
N GLY A 186 -34.90 -25.78 54.25
CA GLY A 186 -33.90 -26.05 55.31
C GLY A 186 -32.85 -27.11 54.93
N THR A 187 -32.72 -27.43 53.65
CA THR A 187 -31.77 -28.46 53.11
C THR A 187 -30.53 -27.87 52.44
N ALA A 188 -30.40 -26.52 52.37
CA ALA A 188 -29.20 -25.81 51.93
C ALA A 188 -28.89 -24.65 52.88
N MET A 189 -27.66 -24.15 52.87
CA MET A 189 -27.23 -23.00 53.68
C MET A 189 -27.33 -21.69 52.89
N GLN A 190 -27.45 -20.56 53.59
CA GLN A 190 -27.39 -19.25 52.95
C GLN A 190 -26.08 -19.02 52.25
N SER A 191 -24.96 -19.51 52.78
CA SER A 191 -23.64 -19.45 52.16
C SER A 191 -23.59 -20.11 50.78
N ASP A 192 -24.33 -21.18 50.55
CA ASP A 192 -24.38 -21.89 49.26
C ASP A 192 -25.07 -21.02 48.19
N VAL A 193 -26.16 -20.36 48.58
CA VAL A 193 -26.89 -19.42 47.71
C VAL A 193 -26.02 -18.22 47.37
N ASP A 194 -25.41 -17.61 48.40
CA ASP A 194 -24.56 -16.41 48.22
C ASP A 194 -23.36 -16.71 47.36
N MET A 195 -22.73 -17.89 47.46
CA MET A 195 -21.60 -18.32 46.66
C MET A 195 -22.01 -18.45 45.16
N VAL A 196 -23.12 -19.10 44.83
CA VAL A 196 -23.59 -19.27 43.49
C VAL A 196 -24.05 -17.94 42.90
N GLU A 197 -24.70 -17.08 43.72
CA GLU A 197 -25.09 -15.73 43.29
C GLU A 197 -23.86 -14.86 42.94
N ALA A 198 -22.81 -14.89 43.77
CA ALA A 198 -21.54 -14.22 43.52
C ALA A 198 -20.90 -14.72 42.21
N GLN A 199 -20.97 -16.03 41.96
CA GLN A 199 -20.46 -16.62 40.67
C GLN A 199 -21.30 -16.19 39.48
N CYS A 200 -22.62 -16.10 39.57
CA CYS A 200 -23.49 -15.54 38.56
C CYS A 200 -23.09 -14.11 38.18
N LEU A 201 -22.87 -13.25 39.18
CA LEU A 201 -22.43 -11.86 38.99
C LEU A 201 -21.05 -11.78 38.31
N SER A 202 -20.09 -12.64 38.72
CA SER A 202 -18.77 -12.72 38.13
C SER A 202 -18.85 -13.13 36.63
N VAL A 203 -19.66 -14.13 36.29
CA VAL A 203 -19.87 -14.56 34.90
C VAL A 203 -20.58 -13.49 34.09
N LYS A 204 -21.53 -12.76 34.67
CA LYS A 204 -22.18 -11.62 34.03
C LYS A 204 -21.22 -10.48 33.72
N GLN A 205 -20.27 -10.18 34.62
CA GLN A 205 -19.19 -9.21 34.35
C GLN A 205 -18.33 -9.65 33.17
N GLN A 206 -17.94 -10.94 33.06
CA GLN A 206 -17.20 -11.48 31.92
C GLN A 206 -17.98 -11.32 30.63
N LEU A 207 -19.30 -11.54 30.64
CA LEU A 207 -20.15 -11.36 29.47
C LEU A 207 -20.17 -9.90 29.02
N ILE A 208 -20.35 -8.95 29.94
CA ILE A 208 -20.35 -7.52 29.65
C ILE A 208 -19.00 -7.10 29.03
N GLN A 209 -17.87 -7.58 29.56
CA GLN A 209 -16.55 -7.29 29.01
C GLN A 209 -16.40 -7.81 27.58
N ALA A 210 -16.80 -9.07 27.34
CA ALA A 210 -16.74 -9.66 26.00
C ALA A 210 -17.63 -8.92 25.00
N GLU A 211 -18.86 -8.53 25.40
CA GLU A 211 -19.78 -7.74 24.56
C GLU A 211 -19.22 -6.37 24.19
N ARG A 212 -18.59 -5.68 25.15
CA ARG A 212 -17.95 -4.38 24.89
C ARG A 212 -16.74 -4.51 23.97
N SER A 213 -15.93 -5.55 24.16
CA SER A 213 -14.77 -5.83 23.29
C SER A 213 -15.21 -6.21 21.89
N SER A 214 -16.21 -7.08 21.72
CA SER A 214 -16.77 -7.45 20.43
C SER A 214 -17.33 -6.22 19.69
N LYS A 215 -18.06 -5.35 20.39
CA LYS A 215 -18.56 -4.10 19.84
C LYS A 215 -17.42 -3.21 19.32
N SER A 216 -16.38 -3.01 20.14
CA SER A 216 -15.22 -2.19 19.75
C SER A 216 -14.51 -2.73 18.51
N TYR A 217 -14.25 -4.04 18.43
CA TYR A 217 -13.61 -4.64 17.25
C TYR A 217 -14.50 -4.57 16.00
N ARG A 218 -15.83 -4.72 16.15
CA ARG A 218 -16.78 -4.53 15.05
C ARG A 218 -16.82 -3.09 14.53
N GLU A 219 -16.71 -2.10 15.43
CA GLU A 219 -16.60 -0.69 15.06
C GLU A 219 -15.30 -0.43 14.28
N VAL A 220 -14.16 -0.97 14.74
CA VAL A 220 -12.87 -0.84 14.04
C VAL A 220 -12.91 -1.54 12.67
N LEU A 221 -13.45 -2.76 12.58
CA LEU A 221 -13.62 -3.46 11.31
C LEU A 221 -14.57 -2.70 10.38
N GLY A 222 -15.60 -2.05 10.94
CA GLY A 222 -16.51 -1.17 10.21
C GLY A 222 -15.81 0.03 9.58
N LEU A 223 -14.83 0.63 10.28
CA LEU A 223 -14.00 1.71 9.72
C LEU A 223 -13.17 1.24 8.50
N PHE A 224 -12.65 0.00 8.53
CA PHE A 224 -11.94 -0.56 7.38
C PHE A 224 -12.88 -0.83 6.20
N THR A 225 -14.04 -1.45 6.45
CA THR A 225 -14.95 -1.90 5.39
C THR A 225 -15.91 -0.83 4.89
N GLY A 226 -16.05 0.29 5.61
CA GLY A 226 -17.06 1.31 5.33
C GLY A 226 -18.51 0.88 5.66
N LYS A 227 -18.70 -0.29 6.33
CA LYS A 227 -20.00 -0.84 6.69
C LYS A 227 -20.23 -0.84 8.20
N GLN A 228 -21.49 -0.73 8.62
CA GLN A 228 -21.86 -0.97 10.01
C GLN A 228 -22.01 -2.47 10.26
N LEU A 229 -21.14 -3.04 11.09
CA LEU A 229 -21.12 -4.48 11.40
C LEU A 229 -21.76 -4.81 12.77
N ALA A 230 -22.37 -3.82 13.42
CA ALA A 230 -23.06 -4.01 14.70
C ALA A 230 -24.24 -4.97 14.52
N GLY A 231 -24.25 -6.06 15.29
CA GLY A 231 -25.32 -7.06 15.28
C GLY A 231 -25.34 -8.01 14.08
N GLN A 232 -24.36 -7.91 13.16
CA GLN A 232 -24.23 -8.85 12.06
C GLN A 232 -23.45 -10.09 12.50
N GLU A 233 -23.87 -11.27 12.04
CA GLU A 233 -23.18 -12.53 12.29
C GLU A 233 -22.03 -12.69 11.30
N LEU A 234 -20.82 -13.01 11.82
CA LEU A 234 -19.67 -13.34 10.98
C LEU A 234 -19.66 -14.83 10.65
N LEU A 235 -19.54 -15.14 9.37
CA LEU A 235 -19.39 -16.52 8.91
C LEU A 235 -18.01 -17.09 9.26
N LYS A 236 -17.98 -18.26 9.90
CA LYS A 236 -16.73 -19.00 10.03
C LYS A 236 -16.20 -19.33 8.63
N PRO A 237 -14.97 -18.90 8.30
CA PRO A 237 -14.43 -19.12 6.96
C PRO A 237 -14.02 -20.58 6.74
N ASP A 238 -13.80 -20.95 5.46
CA ASP A 238 -13.40 -22.30 5.08
C ASP A 238 -12.04 -22.72 5.66
N SER A 239 -11.94 -23.98 6.07
CA SER A 239 -10.74 -24.58 6.68
C SER A 239 -9.81 -25.31 5.70
N SER A 240 -9.97 -25.11 4.39
CA SER A 240 -9.12 -25.72 3.36
C SER A 240 -7.73 -25.08 3.32
N ILE A 241 -6.70 -25.91 3.23
CA ILE A 241 -5.32 -25.49 3.01
C ILE A 241 -5.07 -25.37 1.50
N PRO A 242 -4.35 -24.36 1.02
CA PRO A 242 -3.95 -24.25 -0.38
C PRO A 242 -3.15 -25.46 -0.84
N HIS A 243 -3.49 -26.03 -2.00
CA HIS A 243 -2.73 -27.13 -2.59
C HIS A 243 -1.36 -26.68 -3.11
N ASP A 244 -1.30 -25.49 -3.66
CA ASP A 244 -0.06 -24.87 -4.14
C ASP A 244 0.55 -23.99 -3.04
N LEU A 245 1.74 -24.37 -2.60
CA LEU A 245 2.51 -23.66 -1.57
C LEU A 245 3.52 -22.65 -2.16
N ALA A 246 3.54 -22.45 -3.47
CA ALA A 246 4.37 -21.42 -4.09
C ALA A 246 3.81 -20.03 -3.76
N PRO A 247 4.62 -19.10 -3.24
CA PRO A 247 4.14 -17.76 -2.92
C PRO A 247 3.84 -16.96 -4.18
N ASN A 248 2.70 -16.27 -4.18
CA ASN A 248 2.28 -15.33 -5.22
C ASN A 248 2.12 -13.90 -4.64
N ARG A 249 3.07 -13.53 -3.81
CA ARG A 249 3.08 -12.28 -3.04
C ARG A 249 3.32 -11.05 -3.93
N PRO A 250 2.66 -9.90 -3.66
CA PRO A 250 2.89 -8.66 -4.41
C PRO A 250 4.34 -8.17 -4.32
N GLU A 251 5.08 -8.51 -3.27
CA GLU A 251 6.50 -8.19 -3.15
C GLU A 251 7.35 -8.76 -4.29
N LEU A 252 6.96 -9.90 -4.87
CA LEU A 252 7.69 -10.48 -6.02
C LEU A 252 7.58 -9.58 -7.25
N ARG A 253 6.39 -9.01 -7.50
CA ARG A 253 6.18 -8.02 -8.58
C ARG A 253 6.92 -6.72 -8.30
N TYR A 254 7.04 -6.34 -7.03
CA TYR A 254 7.80 -5.15 -6.65
C TYR A 254 9.30 -5.32 -6.96
N PHE A 255 9.91 -6.46 -6.63
CA PHE A 255 11.30 -6.76 -7.00
C PHE A 255 11.51 -6.78 -8.53
N GLU A 256 10.57 -7.34 -9.29
CA GLU A 256 10.59 -7.32 -10.75
C GLU A 256 10.53 -5.89 -11.29
N ALA A 257 9.66 -5.05 -10.76
CA ALA A 257 9.53 -3.65 -11.16
C ALA A 257 10.80 -2.85 -10.86
N GLN A 258 11.44 -3.06 -9.69
CA GLN A 258 12.74 -2.45 -9.36
C GLN A 258 13.84 -2.85 -10.36
N ALA A 259 13.91 -4.12 -10.74
CA ALA A 259 14.85 -4.59 -11.74
C ALA A 259 14.59 -3.94 -13.11
N GLN A 260 13.32 -3.73 -13.48
CA GLN A 260 12.94 -3.04 -14.72
C GLN A 260 13.35 -1.57 -14.73
N VAL A 261 13.30 -0.87 -13.58
CA VAL A 261 13.82 0.51 -13.45
C VAL A 261 15.32 0.55 -13.76
N ASN A 262 16.10 -0.39 -13.19
CA ASN A 262 17.53 -0.46 -13.47
C ASN A 262 17.81 -0.76 -14.94
N GLU A 263 17.01 -1.60 -15.61
CA GLU A 263 17.14 -1.88 -17.03
C GLU A 263 16.80 -0.66 -17.89
N ALA A 264 15.75 0.08 -17.52
CA ALA A 264 15.39 1.33 -18.18
C ALA A 264 16.51 2.39 -18.06
N LYS A 265 17.15 2.50 -16.90
CA LYS A 265 18.27 3.41 -16.64
C LYS A 265 19.52 3.09 -17.50
N LYS A 266 19.76 1.83 -17.89
CA LYS A 266 20.84 1.48 -18.83
C LYS A 266 20.64 2.14 -20.19
N ALA A 267 19.41 2.32 -20.64
CA ALA A 267 19.11 3.04 -21.88
C ALA A 267 19.50 4.52 -21.79
N SER A 268 19.32 5.19 -20.65
CA SER A 268 19.79 6.57 -20.42
C SER A 268 21.31 6.65 -20.43
N VAL A 269 21.99 5.67 -19.80
CA VAL A 269 23.47 5.58 -19.84
C VAL A 269 23.96 5.37 -21.30
N ALA A 270 23.24 4.63 -22.12
CA ALA A 270 23.60 4.48 -23.53
C ALA A 270 23.34 5.77 -24.31
N ALA A 271 22.22 6.45 -24.09
CA ALA A 271 21.87 7.70 -24.75
C ALA A 271 22.84 8.85 -24.41
N SER A 272 23.38 8.89 -23.18
CA SER A 272 24.36 9.91 -22.78
C SER A 272 25.65 9.88 -23.59
N THR A 273 25.97 8.75 -24.25
CA THR A 273 27.16 8.61 -25.11
C THR A 273 26.88 8.93 -26.58
N MET A 274 25.67 9.35 -26.93
CA MET A 274 25.28 9.71 -28.29
C MET A 274 25.46 11.20 -28.53
N PRO A 275 25.78 11.61 -29.79
CA PRO A 275 25.78 13.03 -30.14
C PRO A 275 24.38 13.62 -30.04
N ARG A 276 24.30 14.94 -29.93
CA ARG A 276 23.03 15.71 -29.91
C ARG A 276 23.06 16.74 -31.03
N ILE A 277 21.95 16.93 -31.69
CA ILE A 277 21.78 17.92 -32.78
C ILE A 277 20.75 18.91 -32.34
N SER A 278 21.08 20.20 -32.35
CA SER A 278 20.19 21.29 -32.03
C SER A 278 20.29 22.41 -33.10
N LEU A 279 19.18 23.07 -33.35
CA LEU A 279 19.14 24.35 -34.00
C LEU A 279 19.37 25.44 -32.96
N PHE A 280 20.04 26.50 -33.35
CA PHE A 280 20.15 27.68 -32.54
C PHE A 280 19.93 28.93 -33.36
N ALA A 281 19.40 29.97 -32.75
CA ALA A 281 19.31 31.32 -33.27
C ALA A 281 19.62 32.31 -32.14
N GLN A 282 20.43 33.29 -32.42
CA GLN A 282 20.78 34.35 -31.53
C GLN A 282 20.50 35.68 -32.20
N ALA A 283 19.75 36.54 -31.55
CA ALA A 283 19.55 37.91 -31.96
C ALA A 283 19.98 38.84 -30.82
N TYR A 284 20.84 39.81 -31.10
CA TYR A 284 21.21 40.78 -30.08
C TYR A 284 21.35 42.18 -30.65
N TYR A 285 21.10 43.19 -29.78
CA TYR A 285 21.44 44.56 -29.99
C TYR A 285 22.57 44.93 -29.03
N GLY A 286 23.66 45.47 -29.60
CA GLY A 286 24.84 45.74 -28.77
C GLY A 286 26.07 46.12 -29.58
N TYR A 287 27.18 46.35 -28.87
CA TYR A 287 28.49 46.67 -29.38
C TYR A 287 29.55 45.72 -28.81
N PRO A 288 30.46 45.18 -29.65
CA PRO A 288 30.51 45.30 -31.12
C PRO A 288 29.45 44.44 -31.79
N GLY A 289 29.11 44.83 -33.04
CA GLY A 289 28.30 44.00 -33.94
C GLY A 289 29.13 42.93 -34.65
N PHE A 290 28.50 42.15 -35.53
CA PHE A 290 29.20 41.14 -36.38
C PHE A 290 30.05 41.81 -37.45
N ASP A 291 29.70 43.07 -37.88
CA ASP A 291 30.59 43.84 -38.71
C ASP A 291 31.62 44.56 -37.83
N TYR A 292 32.78 43.93 -37.70
CA TYR A 292 33.86 44.47 -36.88
C TYR A 292 34.48 45.71 -37.50
N PHE A 293 34.46 45.90 -38.84
CA PHE A 293 34.98 47.09 -39.47
C PHE A 293 34.13 48.31 -39.19
N GLU A 294 32.79 48.13 -39.27
CA GLU A 294 31.85 49.16 -38.89
C GLU A 294 32.00 49.53 -37.38
N SER A 295 32.13 48.46 -36.52
CA SER A 295 32.34 48.64 -35.12
C SER A 295 33.68 49.27 -34.74
N MET A 296 34.72 49.23 -35.58
CA MET A 296 36.00 49.91 -35.40
C MET A 296 35.94 51.36 -35.85
N MET A 297 35.11 51.74 -36.82
CA MET A 297 34.93 53.11 -37.33
C MET A 297 33.94 53.87 -36.43
N GLY A 298 32.86 53.22 -36.06
CA GLY A 298 31.83 53.77 -35.20
C GLY A 298 31.65 52.91 -33.93
N ARG A 299 31.35 53.54 -32.80
CA ARG A 299 31.04 52.84 -31.54
C ARG A 299 29.54 52.63 -31.31
N ASP A 300 28.78 52.68 -32.39
CA ASP A 300 27.32 52.53 -32.36
C ASP A 300 26.89 51.08 -32.21
N PRO A 301 25.91 50.81 -31.37
CA PRO A 301 25.36 49.46 -31.26
C PRO A 301 24.56 49.08 -32.52
N SER A 302 24.64 47.80 -32.90
CA SER A 302 23.94 47.27 -34.06
C SER A 302 23.06 46.08 -33.72
N VAL A 303 22.10 45.79 -34.61
CA VAL A 303 21.28 44.58 -34.53
C VAL A 303 22.00 43.44 -35.25
N ASN A 304 22.20 42.34 -34.55
CA ASN A 304 22.92 41.19 -35.05
C ASN A 304 22.07 39.92 -34.97
N LEU A 305 22.09 39.12 -36.03
CA LEU A 305 21.36 37.85 -36.09
C LEU A 305 22.30 36.74 -36.54
N LEU A 306 22.34 35.65 -35.76
CA LEU A 306 23.07 34.43 -36.08
C LEU A 306 22.15 33.25 -35.90
N ALA A 307 22.11 32.33 -36.89
CA ALA A 307 21.40 31.09 -36.78
C ALA A 307 22.22 29.94 -37.37
N GLY A 308 22.03 28.74 -36.87
CA GLY A 308 22.81 27.61 -37.34
C GLY A 308 22.38 26.27 -36.71
N VAL A 309 23.13 25.23 -37.08
CA VAL A 309 23.02 23.90 -36.48
C VAL A 309 24.22 23.65 -35.59
N LYS A 310 23.96 23.14 -34.40
CA LYS A 310 25.02 22.74 -33.47
C LYS A 310 24.96 21.24 -33.21
N VAL A 311 26.07 20.56 -33.51
CA VAL A 311 26.29 19.16 -33.12
C VAL A 311 27.18 19.18 -31.88
N SER A 312 26.73 18.56 -30.81
CA SER A 312 27.49 18.42 -29.57
C SER A 312 27.63 16.92 -29.21
N TRP A 313 28.83 16.51 -28.92
CA TRP A 313 29.12 15.13 -28.53
C TRP A 313 29.99 15.13 -27.26
N ASN A 314 29.42 14.57 -26.20
CA ASN A 314 30.07 14.51 -24.93
C ASN A 314 30.89 13.21 -24.81
N LEU A 315 32.20 13.30 -25.01
CA LEU A 315 33.10 12.15 -25.04
C LEU A 315 33.48 11.64 -23.64
N ASP A 316 33.39 12.47 -22.61
CA ASP A 316 33.65 12.07 -21.23
C ASP A 316 32.63 11.04 -20.72
N ALA A 317 31.39 11.03 -21.25
CA ALA A 317 30.38 10.03 -20.96
C ALA A 317 30.89 8.59 -21.21
N PHE A 318 31.81 8.39 -22.16
CA PHE A 318 32.40 7.08 -22.41
C PHE A 318 33.29 6.59 -21.25
N TYR A 319 33.95 7.50 -20.55
CA TYR A 319 34.77 7.14 -19.40
C TYR A 319 33.93 6.59 -18.25
N HIS A 320 32.73 7.10 -18.09
CA HIS A 320 31.81 6.74 -17.00
C HIS A 320 30.90 5.55 -17.34
N LYS A 321 30.56 5.34 -18.61
CA LYS A 321 29.60 4.32 -19.10
C LYS A 321 29.81 2.93 -18.49
N LYS A 322 31.06 2.46 -18.46
CA LYS A 322 31.40 1.12 -17.93
C LYS A 322 31.04 1.01 -16.45
N ASN A 323 31.40 2.03 -15.66
CA ASN A 323 31.16 2.04 -14.23
C ASN A 323 29.68 2.22 -13.89
N GLU A 324 28.99 3.09 -14.63
CA GLU A 324 27.53 3.28 -14.43
C GLU A 324 26.75 1.99 -14.76
N ASN A 325 27.06 1.33 -15.87
CA ASN A 325 26.46 0.03 -16.19
C ASN A 325 26.80 -1.05 -15.14
N ARG A 326 28.03 -1.00 -14.54
CA ARG A 326 28.40 -1.91 -13.46
C ARG A 326 27.62 -1.64 -12.19
N LYS A 327 27.41 -0.37 -11.82
CA LYS A 327 26.56 0.01 -10.68
C LYS A 327 25.13 -0.49 -10.85
N LEU A 328 24.53 -0.29 -12.05
CA LEU A 328 23.17 -0.76 -12.34
C LEU A 328 23.06 -2.29 -12.28
N ARG A 329 24.10 -3.01 -12.72
CA ARG A 329 24.15 -4.47 -12.57
C ARG A 329 24.20 -4.88 -11.10
N LEU A 330 25.10 -4.30 -10.31
CA LEU A 330 25.21 -4.59 -8.88
C LEU A 330 23.92 -4.24 -8.13
N ALA A 331 23.23 -3.15 -8.52
CA ALA A 331 21.91 -2.83 -7.97
C ALA A 331 20.87 -3.91 -8.31
N SER A 332 20.88 -4.45 -9.53
CA SER A 332 19.99 -5.56 -9.91
C SER A 332 20.35 -6.86 -9.18
N ASP A 333 21.66 -7.15 -9.00
CA ASP A 333 22.11 -8.30 -8.22
C ASP A 333 21.67 -8.18 -6.75
N ASN A 334 21.73 -6.97 -6.17
CA ASN A 334 21.22 -6.72 -4.81
C ASN A 334 19.72 -6.99 -4.69
N ILE A 335 18.92 -6.53 -5.66
CA ILE A 335 17.47 -6.82 -5.70
C ILE A 335 17.22 -8.33 -5.77
N ALA A 336 18.02 -9.07 -6.55
CA ALA A 336 17.92 -10.53 -6.61
C ALA A 336 18.19 -11.18 -5.25
N VAL A 337 19.23 -10.72 -4.52
CA VAL A 337 19.50 -11.19 -3.15
C VAL A 337 18.34 -10.85 -2.20
N GLU A 338 17.81 -9.64 -2.25
CA GLU A 338 16.64 -9.24 -1.42
C GLU A 338 15.43 -10.13 -1.71
N ARG A 339 15.15 -10.42 -2.98
CA ARG A 339 14.10 -11.37 -3.38
C ARG A 339 14.35 -12.76 -2.81
N ASP A 340 15.58 -13.25 -2.90
CA ASP A 340 15.93 -14.61 -2.40
C ASP A 340 15.81 -14.68 -0.87
N VAL A 341 16.20 -13.63 -0.14
CA VAL A 341 15.97 -13.49 1.31
C VAL A 341 14.48 -13.49 1.63
N PHE A 342 13.68 -12.75 0.85
CA PHE A 342 12.22 -12.74 1.01
C PHE A 342 11.62 -14.13 0.82
N LEU A 343 12.00 -14.85 -0.24
CA LEU A 343 11.53 -16.20 -0.52
C LEU A 343 11.96 -17.20 0.57
N PHE A 344 13.20 -17.10 1.03
CA PHE A 344 13.70 -17.92 2.13
C PHE A 344 12.88 -17.72 3.41
N ASN A 345 12.66 -16.47 3.82
CA ASN A 345 11.85 -16.14 5.00
C ASN A 345 10.39 -16.58 4.84
N THR A 346 9.82 -16.43 3.64
CA THR A 346 8.47 -16.91 3.32
C THR A 346 8.37 -18.42 3.47
N ASN A 347 9.38 -19.17 3.01
CA ASN A 347 9.43 -20.63 3.16
C ASN A 347 9.53 -21.05 4.63
N LEU A 348 10.40 -20.40 5.42
CA LEU A 348 10.49 -20.64 6.87
C LEU A 348 9.14 -20.41 7.55
N LYS A 349 8.48 -19.28 7.25
CA LYS A 349 7.17 -18.93 7.80
C LYS A 349 6.10 -19.95 7.40
N THR A 350 6.08 -20.36 6.13
CA THR A 350 5.17 -21.39 5.61
C THR A 350 5.32 -22.72 6.35
N ARG A 351 6.56 -23.21 6.54
CA ARG A 351 6.82 -24.46 7.27
C ARG A 351 6.38 -24.38 8.73
N SER A 352 6.68 -23.26 9.40
CA SER A 352 6.25 -23.02 10.78
C SER A 352 4.72 -23.02 10.90
N GLN A 353 4.02 -22.36 9.96
CA GLN A 353 2.56 -22.30 9.94
C GLN A 353 1.93 -23.67 9.68
N LEU A 354 2.47 -24.47 8.75
CA LEU A 354 1.98 -25.82 8.49
C LEU A 354 2.13 -26.72 9.74
N ASN A 355 3.29 -26.70 10.40
CA ASN A 355 3.50 -27.45 11.63
C ASN A 355 2.51 -27.04 12.73
N ARG A 356 2.23 -25.73 12.86
CA ARG A 356 1.23 -25.23 13.82
C ARG A 356 -0.19 -25.68 13.49
N ILE A 357 -0.55 -25.71 12.22
CA ILE A 357 -1.85 -26.21 11.75
C ILE A 357 -1.99 -27.71 12.09
N ASP A 358 -0.96 -28.51 11.84
CA ASP A 358 -0.99 -29.95 12.13
C ASP A 358 -1.05 -30.23 13.65
N GLU A 359 -0.32 -29.46 14.45
CA GLU A 359 -0.42 -29.49 15.92
C GLU A 359 -1.85 -29.19 16.38
N LEU A 360 -2.46 -28.10 15.89
CA LEU A 360 -3.81 -27.72 16.27
C LEU A 360 -4.86 -28.76 15.84
N ARG A 361 -4.70 -29.39 14.69
CA ARG A 361 -5.56 -30.49 14.25
C ARG A 361 -5.49 -31.68 15.20
N ALA A 362 -4.29 -32.06 15.64
CA ALA A 362 -4.10 -33.15 16.59
C ALA A 362 -4.73 -32.79 17.96
N VAL A 363 -4.48 -31.61 18.46
CA VAL A 363 -5.06 -31.14 19.75
C VAL A 363 -6.59 -31.09 19.69
N MET A 364 -7.18 -30.69 18.58
CA MET A 364 -8.64 -30.61 18.43
C MET A 364 -9.34 -31.99 18.49
N GLN A 365 -8.68 -33.07 18.12
CA GLN A 365 -9.22 -34.43 18.27
C GLN A 365 -9.41 -34.76 19.75
N GLU A 366 -8.46 -34.38 20.61
CA GLU A 366 -8.55 -34.60 22.06
C GLU A 366 -9.56 -33.66 22.72
N ASN A 367 -9.67 -32.40 22.26
CA ASN A 367 -10.63 -31.44 22.82
C ASN A 367 -12.07 -31.94 22.80
N LYS A 368 -12.51 -32.55 21.71
CA LYS A 368 -13.86 -33.09 21.59
C LYS A 368 -14.13 -34.12 22.70
N ARG A 369 -13.18 -35.02 22.90
CA ARG A 369 -13.27 -36.06 23.94
C ARG A 369 -13.25 -35.50 25.34
N ILE A 370 -12.42 -34.49 25.60
CA ILE A 370 -12.36 -33.79 26.91
C ILE A 370 -13.69 -33.14 27.22
N VAL A 371 -14.29 -32.40 26.25
CA VAL A 371 -15.59 -31.75 26.42
C VAL A 371 -16.69 -32.75 26.74
N GLU A 372 -16.78 -33.87 25.99
CA GLU A 372 -17.76 -34.93 26.25
C GLU A 372 -17.62 -35.56 27.66
N LEU A 373 -16.39 -35.77 28.11
CA LEU A 373 -16.12 -36.31 29.46
C LEU A 373 -16.51 -35.30 30.52
N ARG A 374 -16.14 -34.00 30.39
CA ARG A 374 -16.48 -32.96 31.37
C ARG A 374 -17.98 -32.71 31.45
N GLU A 375 -18.71 -32.77 30.31
CA GLU A 375 -20.17 -32.68 30.32
C GLU A 375 -20.83 -33.82 31.09
N ARG A 376 -20.33 -35.05 30.90
CA ARG A 376 -20.84 -36.22 31.65
C ARG A 376 -20.60 -36.08 33.19
N VAL A 377 -19.39 -35.60 33.59
CA VAL A 377 -19.04 -35.37 34.98
C VAL A 377 -19.93 -34.27 35.56
N ARG A 378 -20.18 -33.19 34.85
CA ARG A 378 -21.09 -32.14 35.34
C ARG A 378 -22.53 -32.66 35.52
N LYS A 379 -23.08 -33.40 34.52
CA LYS A 379 -24.44 -33.97 34.66
C LYS A 379 -24.55 -34.93 35.83
N ALA A 380 -23.52 -35.72 36.12
CA ALA A 380 -23.47 -36.58 37.29
C ALA A 380 -23.44 -35.77 38.61
N ALA A 381 -22.63 -34.68 38.64
CA ALA A 381 -22.55 -33.79 39.78
C ALA A 381 -23.90 -33.05 40.06
N GLU A 382 -24.61 -32.62 39.00
CA GLU A 382 -25.97 -32.05 39.16
C GLU A 382 -26.94 -33.04 39.84
N SER A 383 -26.95 -34.30 39.38
CA SER A 383 -27.75 -35.36 40.02
C SER A 383 -27.34 -35.62 41.47
N GLN A 384 -26.04 -35.61 41.76
CA GLN A 384 -25.53 -35.79 43.15
C GLN A 384 -25.90 -34.62 44.07
N LEU A 385 -25.89 -33.39 43.59
CA LEU A 385 -26.39 -32.25 44.36
C LEU A 385 -27.89 -32.35 44.61
N ASP A 386 -28.69 -32.72 43.61
CA ASP A 386 -30.15 -32.90 43.74
C ASP A 386 -30.51 -33.98 44.79
N ASN A 387 -29.62 -34.98 45.03
CA ASN A 387 -29.75 -36.01 46.05
C ASN A 387 -29.00 -35.73 47.36
N GLY A 388 -28.38 -34.54 47.50
CA GLY A 388 -27.68 -34.13 48.72
C GLY A 388 -26.36 -34.90 48.97
N VAL A 389 -25.74 -35.48 47.92
CA VAL A 389 -24.49 -36.24 48.01
C VAL A 389 -23.25 -35.33 47.95
N ILE A 390 -23.34 -34.20 47.23
CA ILE A 390 -22.30 -33.20 47.15
C ILE A 390 -22.87 -31.82 47.50
N ASP A 391 -21.99 -30.86 47.77
CA ASP A 391 -22.35 -29.47 48.01
C ASP A 391 -22.32 -28.59 46.76
N ALA A 392 -22.74 -27.34 46.92
CA ALA A 392 -22.75 -26.35 45.82
C ALA A 392 -21.33 -26.03 45.33
N THR A 393 -20.31 -26.12 46.17
CA THR A 393 -18.90 -25.86 45.82
C THR A 393 -18.40 -26.89 44.82
N ASP A 394 -18.69 -28.17 45.10
CA ASP A 394 -18.31 -29.29 44.21
C ASP A 394 -18.96 -29.14 42.83
N LEU A 395 -20.25 -28.81 42.74
CA LEU A 395 -20.94 -28.56 41.49
C LEU A 395 -20.34 -27.37 40.72
N LEU A 396 -20.06 -26.24 41.42
CA LEU A 396 -19.43 -25.07 40.80
C LEU A 396 -18.05 -25.40 40.18
N ALA A 397 -17.27 -26.23 40.85
CA ALA A 397 -16.01 -26.71 40.33
C ALA A 397 -16.21 -27.45 38.99
N LYS A 398 -17.19 -28.37 38.92
CA LYS A 398 -17.47 -29.16 37.67
C LYS A 398 -18.04 -28.31 36.55
N LEU A 399 -18.90 -27.34 36.87
CA LEU A 399 -19.39 -26.35 35.91
C LEU A 399 -18.25 -25.51 35.30
N THR A 400 -17.32 -25.06 36.17
CA THR A 400 -16.17 -24.27 35.75
C THR A 400 -15.22 -25.09 34.87
N GLU A 401 -14.95 -26.36 35.23
CA GLU A 401 -14.12 -27.28 34.46
C GLU A 401 -14.71 -27.55 33.04
N GLU A 402 -16.04 -27.75 32.93
CA GLU A 402 -16.69 -27.92 31.64
C GLU A 402 -16.63 -26.65 30.81
N LYS A 403 -16.95 -25.47 31.38
CA LYS A 403 -16.84 -24.17 30.69
C LYS A 403 -15.44 -23.97 30.14
N GLN A 404 -14.40 -24.24 30.96
CA GLN A 404 -13.01 -24.08 30.54
C GLN A 404 -12.67 -25.04 29.37
N ALA A 405 -13.12 -26.28 29.43
CA ALA A 405 -12.91 -27.24 28.34
C ALA A 405 -13.58 -26.79 27.02
N ARG A 406 -14.82 -26.28 27.09
CA ARG A 406 -15.54 -25.75 25.92
C ARG A 406 -14.87 -24.48 25.36
N LEU A 407 -14.46 -23.54 26.20
CA LEU A 407 -13.73 -22.36 25.79
C LEU A 407 -12.40 -22.70 25.11
N THR A 408 -11.66 -23.66 25.69
CA THR A 408 -10.39 -24.12 25.10
C THR A 408 -10.61 -24.79 23.74
N ALA A 409 -11.68 -25.59 23.58
CA ALA A 409 -12.02 -26.22 22.29
C ALA A 409 -12.37 -25.18 21.23
N SER A 410 -13.23 -24.18 21.55
CA SER A 410 -13.57 -23.08 20.64
C SER A 410 -12.35 -22.24 20.29
N TYR A 411 -11.47 -21.98 21.27
CA TYR A 411 -10.24 -21.22 21.04
C TYR A 411 -9.31 -21.94 20.04
N HIS A 412 -9.09 -23.24 20.20
CA HIS A 412 -8.26 -24.01 19.26
C HIS A 412 -8.89 -24.10 17.87
N GLU A 413 -10.23 -24.17 17.76
CA GLU A 413 -10.94 -24.11 16.47
C GLU A 413 -10.65 -22.80 15.74
N ILE A 414 -10.85 -21.68 16.43
CA ILE A 414 -10.61 -20.34 15.84
C ILE A 414 -9.12 -20.15 15.52
N GLN A 415 -8.21 -20.62 16.40
CA GLN A 415 -6.78 -20.60 16.12
C GLN A 415 -6.39 -21.41 14.88
N LEU A 416 -7.02 -22.56 14.66
CA LEU A 416 -6.80 -23.37 13.45
C LEU A 416 -7.21 -22.59 12.20
N LEU A 417 -8.41 -22.01 12.19
CA LEU A 417 -8.88 -21.19 11.08
C LEU A 417 -7.95 -19.99 10.86
N GLN A 418 -7.59 -19.26 11.90
CA GLN A 418 -6.64 -18.14 11.81
C GLN A 418 -5.27 -18.60 11.27
N GLY A 419 -4.78 -19.76 11.72
CA GLY A 419 -3.52 -20.34 11.22
C GLY A 419 -3.57 -20.65 9.72
N ILE A 420 -4.69 -21.22 9.24
CA ILE A 420 -4.90 -21.48 7.81
C ILE A 420 -4.95 -20.18 7.00
N TYR A 421 -5.66 -19.15 7.48
CA TYR A 421 -5.74 -17.86 6.78
C TYR A 421 -4.41 -17.09 6.83
N ARG A 422 -3.65 -17.17 7.91
CA ARG A 422 -2.27 -16.67 7.95
C ARG A 422 -1.36 -17.39 6.94
N LEU A 423 -1.57 -18.68 6.70
CA LEU A 423 -0.87 -19.42 5.63
C LEU A 423 -1.31 -18.92 4.26
N LYS A 424 -2.62 -18.79 4.02
CA LYS A 424 -3.17 -18.19 2.79
C LYS A 424 -2.61 -16.80 2.53
N TYR A 425 -2.54 -15.94 3.56
CA TYR A 425 -1.91 -14.64 3.49
C TYR A 425 -0.40 -14.73 3.17
N THR A 426 0.34 -15.62 3.82
CA THR A 426 1.78 -15.79 3.57
C THR A 426 2.08 -16.21 2.13
N LEU A 427 1.19 -16.97 1.50
CA LEU A 427 1.31 -17.45 0.13
C LEU A 427 0.60 -16.55 -0.90
N ASN A 428 -0.33 -15.70 -0.49
CA ASN A 428 -1.28 -14.96 -1.32
C ASN A 428 -2.11 -15.94 -2.19
N ARG A 429 -2.81 -16.84 -1.51
CA ARG A 429 -3.66 -17.88 -2.11
C ARG A 429 -5.07 -17.88 -1.51
#